data_d69d54bd1af1e70620cd81e8dcbc74ed
#
_entry.id   d69d54bd1af1e70620cd81e8dcbc74ed
#
_cell.length_a   1.000
_cell.length_b   1.000
_cell.length_c   1.000
_cell.angle_alpha   90.00
_cell.angle_beta   90.00
_cell.angle_gamma   90.00
#
_symmetry.space_group_name_H-M   'P 1'
#
loop_
_entity.id
_entity.type
_entity.pdbx_description
1 polymer ?
#
loop_
_entity_poly.entity_id
_entity_poly.type
_entity_poly.pdbx_seq_one_letter_code
_entity_poly.pdbx_strand_id
1 'polypeptide(L)'
;MPDVALSPPISPADGAPENVRRALAPIRNDFSVAIYNCQNAFAVGAIIRVAHNFLAREIIVIGEEPYYAKASMGMEKYESIAVVRDTDAFFDHLAGRPLWALEKDHARRSIYAVGTFPRDVVLLFGSERAGLPVALVERADDVLGIPIYGINHSLPVAVAAGIAMSEWARRRYQEGATVP
;
A
#
# COMPACT_ATOMS: atom_id res chain seq x y z
N MET A 1 -22.75 -7.21 -18.84
CA MET A 1 -21.49 -6.90 -18.12
C MET A 1 -20.83 -5.81 -18.92
N PRO A 2 -20.61 -4.59 -18.38
CA PRO A 2 -19.78 -3.63 -19.09
C PRO A 2 -18.36 -4.22 -19.19
N ASP A 3 -17.79 -4.14 -20.40
CA ASP A 3 -16.40 -4.50 -20.65
C ASP A 3 -15.51 -3.64 -19.73
N VAL A 4 -14.98 -4.25 -18.69
CA VAL A 4 -13.95 -3.61 -17.86
C VAL A 4 -12.72 -3.53 -18.75
N ALA A 5 -12.34 -2.33 -19.17
CA ALA A 5 -11.10 -2.14 -19.90
C ALA A 5 -9.94 -2.60 -18.99
N LEU A 6 -9.45 -3.81 -19.24
CA LEU A 6 -8.35 -4.41 -18.47
C LEU A 6 -6.97 -3.85 -18.82
N SER A 7 -6.92 -2.90 -19.74
CA SER A 7 -5.67 -2.26 -20.16
C SER A 7 -5.68 -0.77 -19.82
N PRO A 8 -4.63 -0.27 -19.17
CA PRO A 8 -4.53 1.16 -18.92
C PRO A 8 -4.46 1.93 -20.25
N PRO A 9 -5.04 3.12 -20.30
CA PRO A 9 -5.05 3.96 -21.53
C PRO A 9 -3.66 4.51 -21.91
N ILE A 10 -2.64 4.20 -21.12
CA ILE A 10 -1.29 4.75 -21.27
C ILE A 10 -0.27 3.62 -21.35
N SER A 11 0.52 3.60 -22.43
CA SER A 11 1.66 2.69 -22.56
C SER A 11 2.90 3.31 -21.90
N PRO A 12 3.66 2.58 -21.06
CA PRO A 12 4.93 3.06 -20.53
C PRO A 12 5.96 3.40 -21.61
N ALA A 13 5.79 2.89 -22.82
CA ALA A 13 6.67 3.16 -23.96
C ALA A 13 6.51 4.58 -24.52
N ASP A 14 5.45 5.31 -24.16
CA ASP A 14 5.04 6.51 -24.91
C ASP A 14 5.48 7.84 -24.25
N GLY A 15 6.30 7.84 -23.20
CA GLY A 15 6.67 9.12 -22.63
C GLY A 15 7.70 9.14 -21.50
N ALA A 16 8.26 10.33 -21.27
CA ALA A 16 9.08 10.61 -20.08
C ALA A 16 8.28 10.31 -18.81
N PRO A 17 8.92 9.81 -17.73
CA PRO A 17 8.23 9.44 -16.47
C PRO A 17 7.28 10.52 -15.91
N GLU A 18 7.62 11.78 -16.10
CA GLU A 18 6.79 12.92 -15.67
C GLU A 18 5.46 13.01 -16.41
N ASN A 19 5.45 12.70 -17.70
CA ASN A 19 4.23 12.70 -18.50
C ASN A 19 3.29 11.57 -18.05
N VAL A 20 3.84 10.39 -17.81
CA VAL A 20 3.08 9.26 -17.26
C VAL A 20 2.53 9.60 -15.88
N ARG A 21 3.34 10.14 -14.96
CA ARG A 21 2.87 10.59 -13.63
C ARG A 21 1.73 11.60 -13.73
N ARG A 22 1.86 12.59 -14.62
CA ARG A 22 0.83 13.60 -14.84
C ARG A 22 -0.48 13.00 -15.36
N ALA A 23 -0.38 12.05 -16.26
CA ALA A 23 -1.54 11.36 -16.82
C ALA A 23 -2.23 10.44 -15.78
N LEU A 24 -1.47 9.80 -14.90
CA LEU A 24 -2.02 8.96 -13.84
C LEU A 24 -2.60 9.75 -12.66
N ALA A 25 -2.15 10.98 -12.42
CA ALA A 25 -2.54 11.76 -11.25
C ALA A 25 -4.07 11.88 -11.05
N PRO A 26 -4.90 12.19 -12.07
CA PRO A 26 -6.33 12.36 -11.91
C PRO A 26 -7.10 11.06 -11.66
N ILE A 27 -6.49 9.90 -11.95
CA ILE A 27 -7.14 8.58 -11.80
C ILE A 27 -6.58 7.78 -10.62
N ARG A 28 -5.68 8.36 -9.82
CA ARG A 28 -5.18 7.70 -8.62
C ARG A 28 -6.28 7.50 -7.60
N ASN A 29 -6.23 6.35 -6.97
CA ASN A 29 -7.13 5.98 -5.90
C ASN A 29 -6.83 6.72 -4.59
N ASP A 30 -7.83 6.80 -3.72
CA ASP A 30 -7.78 7.54 -2.45
C ASP A 30 -7.23 6.67 -1.29
N PHE A 31 -6.16 5.94 -1.53
CA PHE A 31 -5.41 5.25 -0.48
C PHE A 31 -3.91 5.39 -0.71
N SER A 32 -3.15 5.23 0.34
CA SER A 32 -1.68 5.22 0.32
C SER A 32 -1.15 3.96 1.02
N VAL A 33 0.10 3.62 0.75
CA VAL A 33 0.80 2.49 1.37
C VAL A 33 2.00 3.03 2.15
N ALA A 34 2.15 2.62 3.41
CA ALA A 34 3.32 2.92 4.22
C ALA A 34 4.05 1.62 4.61
N ILE A 35 5.37 1.63 4.54
CA ILE A 35 6.22 0.47 4.78
C ILE A 35 7.23 0.84 5.86
N TYR A 36 7.14 0.20 7.02
CA TYR A 36 8.01 0.50 8.15
C TYR A 36 9.23 -0.42 8.17
N ASN A 37 10.42 0.20 8.07
CA ASN A 37 11.73 -0.41 8.30
C ASN A 37 11.88 -1.84 7.73
N CYS A 38 11.42 -2.02 6.50
CA CYS A 38 11.48 -3.30 5.82
C CYS A 38 12.91 -3.53 5.31
N GLN A 39 13.67 -4.36 6.02
CA GLN A 39 15.07 -4.71 5.66
C GLN A 39 15.17 -5.54 4.37
N ASN A 40 14.07 -5.94 3.79
CA ASN A 40 14.02 -6.66 2.53
C ASN A 40 13.73 -5.69 1.37
N ALA A 41 14.78 -5.12 0.82
CA ALA A 41 14.69 -4.18 -0.31
C ALA A 41 13.93 -4.76 -1.52
N PHE A 42 13.95 -6.08 -1.71
CA PHE A 42 13.17 -6.75 -2.76
C PHE A 42 11.67 -6.69 -2.47
N ALA A 43 11.26 -6.92 -1.21
CA ALA A 43 9.86 -6.83 -0.81
C ALA A 43 9.32 -5.41 -0.98
N VAL A 44 10.10 -4.39 -0.62
CA VAL A 44 9.72 -2.99 -0.84
C VAL A 44 9.49 -2.71 -2.33
N GLY A 45 10.42 -3.15 -3.20
CA GLY A 45 10.25 -3.02 -4.64
C GLY A 45 9.00 -3.74 -5.18
N ALA A 46 8.72 -4.95 -4.66
CA ALA A 46 7.51 -5.69 -5.02
C ALA A 46 6.23 -4.95 -4.58
N ILE A 47 6.22 -4.36 -3.38
CA ILE A 47 5.09 -3.55 -2.90
C ILE A 47 4.88 -2.32 -3.80
N ILE A 48 5.94 -1.62 -4.19
CA ILE A 48 5.87 -0.48 -5.12
C ILE A 48 5.18 -0.91 -6.42
N ARG A 49 5.57 -2.05 -6.97
CA ARG A 49 4.95 -2.57 -8.20
C ARG A 49 3.45 -2.87 -8.02
N VAL A 50 3.08 -3.47 -6.92
CA VAL A 50 1.67 -3.79 -6.63
C VAL A 50 0.88 -2.50 -6.40
N ALA A 51 1.43 -1.55 -5.63
CA ALA A 51 0.80 -0.26 -5.38
C ALA A 51 0.56 0.55 -6.66
N HIS A 52 1.49 0.48 -7.63
CA HIS A 52 1.30 1.03 -8.96
C HIS A 52 0.07 0.43 -9.66
N ASN A 53 -0.06 -0.91 -9.65
CA ASN A 53 -1.17 -1.59 -10.32
C ASN A 53 -2.54 -1.29 -9.69
N PHE A 54 -2.57 -0.91 -8.42
CA PHE A 54 -3.77 -0.43 -7.72
C PHE A 54 -3.89 1.10 -7.70
N LEU A 55 -3.03 1.81 -8.45
CA LEU A 55 -3.02 3.27 -8.54
C LEU A 55 -3.06 3.94 -7.15
N ALA A 56 -2.26 3.45 -6.22
CA ALA A 56 -2.12 4.06 -4.90
C ALA A 56 -1.73 5.54 -5.06
N ARG A 57 -2.27 6.39 -4.21
CA ARG A 57 -1.99 7.84 -4.24
C ARG A 57 -0.52 8.13 -3.99
N GLU A 58 0.08 7.41 -3.02
CA GLU A 58 1.44 7.60 -2.56
C GLU A 58 1.98 6.33 -1.92
N ILE A 59 3.29 6.18 -1.94
CA ILE A 59 4.02 5.14 -1.22
C ILE A 59 4.96 5.83 -0.24
N ILE A 60 4.88 5.49 1.05
CA ILE A 60 5.69 6.07 2.11
C ILE A 60 6.64 4.99 2.63
N VAL A 61 7.93 5.21 2.53
CA VAL A 61 8.96 4.33 3.09
C VAL A 61 9.47 4.98 4.38
N ILE A 62 9.32 4.27 5.50
CA ILE A 62 9.73 4.74 6.81
C ILE A 62 11.04 4.05 7.19
N GLY A 63 12.10 4.83 7.36
CA GLY A 63 13.45 4.36 7.62
C GLY A 63 14.42 4.68 6.47
N GLU A 64 15.65 4.22 6.60
CA GLU A 64 16.73 4.53 5.65
C GLU A 64 16.98 3.42 4.62
N GLU A 65 16.27 2.32 4.68
CA GLU A 65 16.53 1.16 3.84
C GLU A 65 16.15 1.42 2.38
N PRO A 66 17.11 1.24 1.44
CA PRO A 66 16.82 1.40 0.03
C PRO A 66 15.93 0.27 -0.50
N TYR A 67 15.05 0.59 -1.42
CA TYR A 67 14.32 -0.43 -2.15
C TYR A 67 15.12 -0.94 -3.36
N TYR A 68 14.89 -2.19 -3.74
CA TYR A 68 15.51 -2.80 -4.91
C TYR A 68 14.68 -2.47 -6.18
N ALA A 69 15.14 -1.50 -6.95
CA ALA A 69 14.43 -0.98 -8.12
C ALA A 69 14.07 -2.05 -9.18
N LYS A 70 14.89 -3.11 -9.33
CA LYS A 70 14.54 -4.20 -10.27
C LYS A 70 13.29 -4.97 -9.86
N ALA A 71 12.96 -5.04 -8.56
CA ALA A 71 11.75 -5.71 -8.09
C ALA A 71 10.48 -4.91 -8.38
N SER A 72 10.57 -3.60 -8.50
CA SER A 72 9.47 -2.74 -8.92
C SER A 72 9.23 -2.75 -10.43
N MET A 73 10.13 -3.37 -11.20
CA MET A 73 10.06 -3.44 -12.68
C MET A 73 9.96 -2.06 -13.35
N GLY A 74 10.58 -1.06 -12.76
CA GLY A 74 10.59 0.31 -13.26
C GLY A 74 9.40 1.15 -12.84
N MET A 75 8.43 0.60 -12.09
CA MET A 75 7.22 1.32 -11.68
C MET A 75 7.50 2.44 -10.68
N GLU A 76 8.61 2.36 -9.94
CA GLU A 76 9.06 3.43 -9.04
C GLU A 76 9.22 4.79 -9.75
N LYS A 77 9.46 4.78 -11.06
CA LYS A 77 9.60 6.00 -11.85
C LYS A 77 8.29 6.77 -12.01
N TYR A 78 7.18 6.07 -11.89
CA TYR A 78 5.84 6.62 -12.11
C TYR A 78 5.09 6.91 -10.81
N GLU A 79 5.67 6.53 -9.66
CA GLU A 79 5.04 6.66 -8.35
C GLU A 79 5.53 7.90 -7.58
N SER A 80 4.65 8.40 -6.70
CA SER A 80 5.04 9.33 -5.65
C SER A 80 5.56 8.50 -4.47
N ILE A 81 6.87 8.53 -4.24
CA ILE A 81 7.52 7.81 -3.16
C ILE A 81 8.11 8.83 -2.20
N ALA A 82 7.56 8.88 -0.99
CA ALA A 82 8.11 9.66 0.11
C ALA A 82 8.99 8.75 0.97
N VAL A 83 10.19 9.20 1.29
CA VAL A 83 11.06 8.54 2.26
C VAL A 83 11.12 9.41 3.50
N VAL A 84 10.67 8.87 4.63
CA VAL A 84 10.68 9.56 5.93
C VAL A 84 11.61 8.81 6.89
N ARG A 85 12.42 9.53 7.64
CA ARG A 85 13.52 8.95 8.41
C ARG A 85 13.08 8.11 9.60
N ASP A 86 11.98 8.50 10.25
CA ASP A 86 11.53 7.91 11.51
C ASP A 86 10.00 8.04 11.67
N THR A 87 9.51 7.51 12.79
CA THR A 87 8.09 7.49 13.14
C THR A 87 7.51 8.90 13.31
N ASP A 88 8.25 9.84 13.88
CA ASP A 88 7.74 11.19 14.10
C ASP A 88 7.58 11.91 12.76
N ALA A 89 8.59 11.86 11.89
CA ALA A 89 8.50 12.37 10.54
C ALA A 89 7.38 11.70 9.72
N PHE A 90 7.08 10.43 9.99
CA PHE A 90 5.96 9.74 9.37
C PHE A 90 4.62 10.32 9.82
N PHE A 91 4.42 10.57 11.11
CA PHE A 91 3.17 11.16 11.59
C PHE A 91 2.97 12.61 11.15
N ASP A 92 4.05 13.38 11.04
CA ASP A 92 4.02 14.71 10.44
C ASP A 92 3.58 14.63 8.97
N HIS A 93 4.15 13.69 8.21
CA HIS A 93 3.80 13.44 6.81
C HIS A 93 2.37 12.92 6.65
N LEU A 94 1.88 12.12 7.61
CA LEU A 94 0.52 11.59 7.62
C LEU A 94 -0.54 12.70 7.66
N ALA A 95 -0.24 13.80 8.35
CA ALA A 95 -1.08 15.00 8.40
C ALA A 95 -2.56 14.72 8.77
N GLY A 96 -2.80 13.79 9.69
CA GLY A 96 -4.13 13.42 10.17
C GLY A 96 -4.92 12.49 9.23
N ARG A 97 -4.33 11.95 8.20
CA ARG A 97 -4.96 10.91 7.37
C ARG A 97 -5.22 9.65 8.21
N PRO A 98 -6.34 8.93 7.96
CA PRO A 98 -6.61 7.66 8.65
C PRO A 98 -5.48 6.66 8.47
N LEU A 99 -4.98 6.10 9.57
CA LEU A 99 -3.90 5.12 9.59
C LEU A 99 -4.43 3.74 9.98
N TRP A 100 -4.38 2.78 9.08
CA TRP A 100 -4.77 1.40 9.33
C TRP A 100 -3.57 0.47 9.22
N ALA A 101 -3.21 -0.16 10.33
CA ALA A 101 -2.08 -1.06 10.41
C ALA A 101 -2.48 -2.49 10.02
N LEU A 102 -1.62 -3.16 9.27
CA LEU A 102 -1.72 -4.60 8.99
C LEU A 102 -0.75 -5.34 9.92
N GLU A 103 -1.28 -5.86 11.04
CA GLU A 103 -0.48 -6.54 12.07
C GLU A 103 -1.31 -7.65 12.71
N LYS A 104 -0.81 -8.89 12.63
CA LYS A 104 -1.57 -10.07 13.05
C LYS A 104 -1.72 -10.21 14.56
N ASP A 105 -0.66 -9.89 15.32
CA ASP A 105 -0.61 -10.14 16.77
C ASP A 105 -1.42 -9.11 17.57
N HIS A 106 -1.69 -7.96 16.98
CA HIS A 106 -2.47 -6.87 17.58
C HIS A 106 -3.77 -6.56 16.81
N ALA A 107 -4.16 -7.46 15.91
CA ALA A 107 -5.34 -7.25 15.09
C ALA A 107 -6.61 -7.11 15.94
N ARG A 108 -7.34 -6.04 15.72
CA ARG A 108 -8.65 -5.78 16.34
C ARG A 108 -9.78 -6.49 15.60
N ARG A 109 -9.57 -6.76 14.31
CA ARG A 109 -10.51 -7.49 13.45
C ARG A 109 -9.83 -8.04 12.19
N SER A 110 -10.52 -8.96 11.53
CA SER A 110 -10.09 -9.43 10.22
C SER A 110 -10.29 -8.35 9.16
N ILE A 111 -9.35 -8.25 8.21
CA ILE A 111 -9.50 -7.38 7.03
C ILE A 111 -10.79 -7.71 6.24
N TYR A 112 -11.22 -8.96 6.25
CA TYR A 112 -12.44 -9.39 5.56
C TYR A 112 -13.74 -8.97 6.26
N ALA A 113 -13.65 -8.58 7.54
CA ALA A 113 -14.77 -8.04 8.30
C ALA A 113 -14.95 -6.52 8.16
N VAL A 114 -14.08 -5.88 7.38
CA VAL A 114 -14.17 -4.44 7.09
C VAL A 114 -15.37 -4.20 6.19
N GLY A 115 -16.26 -3.28 6.58
CA GLY A 115 -17.37 -2.83 5.72
C GLY A 115 -16.87 -1.88 4.63
N THR A 116 -16.24 -0.80 5.05
CA THR A 116 -15.77 0.29 4.18
C THR A 116 -14.41 0.77 4.67
N PHE A 117 -13.50 1.05 3.76
CA PHE A 117 -12.25 1.74 4.07
C PHE A 117 -12.48 3.25 4.10
N PRO A 118 -11.88 3.98 5.05
CA PRO A 118 -11.96 5.44 5.05
C PRO A 118 -11.30 6.03 3.81
N ARG A 119 -11.75 7.23 3.45
CA ARG A 119 -11.07 7.99 2.39
C ARG A 119 -9.67 8.37 2.82
N ASP A 120 -8.76 8.41 1.86
CA ASP A 120 -7.34 8.75 2.06
C ASP A 120 -6.62 7.87 3.10
N VAL A 121 -7.12 6.65 3.31
CA VAL A 121 -6.51 5.69 4.25
C VAL A 121 -5.06 5.40 3.89
N VAL A 122 -4.21 5.35 4.89
CA VAL A 122 -2.84 4.87 4.78
C VAL A 122 -2.77 3.45 5.36
N LEU A 123 -2.46 2.48 4.51
CA LEU A 123 -2.26 1.08 4.90
C LEU A 123 -0.81 0.89 5.30
N LEU A 124 -0.58 0.61 6.57
CA LEU A 124 0.77 0.49 7.15
C LEU A 124 1.17 -0.98 7.30
N PHE A 125 2.34 -1.31 6.80
CA PHE A 125 2.95 -2.64 6.86
C PHE A 125 4.28 -2.61 7.61
N GLY A 126 4.49 -3.57 8.49
CA GLY A 126 5.73 -3.77 9.23
C GLY A 126 6.75 -4.63 8.48
N SER A 127 7.94 -4.75 9.06
CA SER A 127 8.94 -5.68 8.57
C SER A 127 8.54 -7.14 8.84
N GLU A 128 9.04 -8.07 8.01
CA GLU A 128 8.78 -9.51 8.14
C GLU A 128 9.31 -10.10 9.43
N ARG A 129 10.35 -9.51 10.01
CA ARG A 129 11.03 -10.01 11.22
C ARG A 129 10.46 -9.45 12.51
N ALA A 130 10.23 -8.15 12.54
CA ALA A 130 9.88 -7.42 13.77
C ALA A 130 8.43 -6.95 13.80
N GLY A 131 7.70 -7.06 12.67
CA GLY A 131 6.36 -6.49 12.56
C GLY A 131 6.38 -4.96 12.69
N LEU A 132 5.34 -4.42 13.30
CA LEU A 132 5.23 -3.00 13.62
C LEU A 132 5.57 -2.75 15.10
N PRO A 133 6.30 -1.67 15.42
CA PRO A 133 6.46 -1.24 16.82
C PRO A 133 5.10 -0.98 17.47
N VAL A 134 4.98 -1.33 18.75
CA VAL A 134 3.76 -1.13 19.55
C VAL A 134 3.30 0.34 19.46
N ALA A 135 4.21 1.29 19.53
CA ALA A 135 3.90 2.71 19.44
C ALA A 135 3.21 3.11 18.13
N LEU A 136 3.50 2.44 17.00
CA LEU A 136 2.81 2.64 15.72
C LEU A 136 1.43 1.99 15.73
N VAL A 137 1.33 0.78 16.31
CA VAL A 137 0.08 0.04 16.43
C VAL A 137 -0.93 0.78 17.32
N GLU A 138 -0.48 1.34 18.43
CA GLU A 138 -1.32 2.09 19.37
C GLU A 138 -1.87 3.40 18.76
N ARG A 139 -1.10 4.03 17.89
CA ARG A 139 -1.48 5.27 17.19
C ARG A 139 -2.29 5.03 15.92
N ALA A 140 -2.44 3.79 15.48
CA ALA A 140 -3.27 3.46 14.34
C ALA A 140 -4.76 3.55 14.71
N ASP A 141 -5.57 4.13 13.82
CA ASP A 141 -7.03 4.22 13.99
C ASP A 141 -7.65 2.81 14.00
N ASP A 142 -7.10 1.90 13.21
CA ASP A 142 -7.49 0.49 13.22
C ASP A 142 -6.29 -0.44 12.97
N VAL A 143 -6.41 -1.68 13.45
CA VAL A 143 -5.40 -2.73 13.26
C VAL A 143 -6.08 -3.96 12.69
N LEU A 144 -5.70 -4.33 11.49
CA LEU A 144 -6.32 -5.41 10.74
C LEU A 144 -5.40 -6.63 10.67
N GLY A 145 -5.99 -7.81 10.80
CA GLY A 145 -5.32 -9.09 10.57
C GLY A 145 -5.80 -9.76 9.29
N ILE A 146 -4.88 -10.37 8.56
CA ILE A 146 -5.21 -11.29 7.48
C ILE A 146 -5.30 -12.69 8.06
N PRO A 147 -6.46 -13.39 8.00
CA PRO A 147 -6.58 -14.76 8.49
C PRO A 147 -5.61 -15.71 7.79
N ILE A 148 -4.87 -16.46 8.58
CA ILE A 148 -3.91 -17.48 8.14
C ILE A 148 -4.39 -18.84 8.63
N TYR A 149 -4.48 -19.82 7.76
CA TYR A 149 -5.00 -21.16 8.07
C TYR A 149 -3.91 -22.24 8.09
N GLY A 150 -2.70 -21.90 7.68
CA GLY A 150 -1.57 -22.82 7.67
C GLY A 150 -0.80 -22.85 8.99
N ILE A 151 0.22 -23.71 9.05
CA ILE A 151 1.12 -23.84 10.20
C ILE A 151 2.05 -22.61 10.32
N ASN A 152 2.38 -21.99 9.20
CA ASN A 152 3.20 -20.78 9.20
C ASN A 152 2.37 -19.58 9.70
N HIS A 153 2.94 -18.84 10.64
CA HIS A 153 2.24 -17.76 11.35
C HIS A 153 2.36 -16.38 10.67
N SER A 154 3.01 -16.27 9.53
CA SER A 154 3.19 -15.00 8.82
C SER A 154 3.11 -15.14 7.32
N LEU A 155 2.72 -14.06 6.64
CA LEU A 155 2.83 -13.90 5.19
C LEU A 155 4.05 -13.04 4.86
N PRO A 156 4.70 -13.23 3.70
CA PRO A 156 5.63 -12.24 3.19
C PRO A 156 4.95 -10.87 3.11
N VAL A 157 5.63 -9.81 3.52
CA VAL A 157 5.01 -8.47 3.61
C VAL A 157 4.46 -7.99 2.27
N ALA A 158 5.12 -8.30 1.16
CA ALA A 158 4.62 -7.95 -0.17
C ALA A 158 3.30 -8.67 -0.52
N VAL A 159 3.12 -9.90 -0.04
CA VAL A 159 1.87 -10.67 -0.22
C VAL A 159 0.77 -10.06 0.65
N ALA A 160 1.07 -9.75 1.91
CA ALA A 160 0.12 -9.09 2.81
C ALA A 160 -0.35 -7.74 2.25
N ALA A 161 0.57 -6.95 1.69
CA ALA A 161 0.26 -5.69 1.03
C ALA A 161 -0.64 -5.89 -0.20
N GLY A 162 -0.35 -6.91 -1.02
CA GLY A 162 -1.18 -7.26 -2.19
C GLY A 162 -2.60 -7.65 -1.79
N ILE A 163 -2.77 -8.45 -0.74
CA ILE A 163 -4.08 -8.85 -0.21
C ILE A 163 -4.84 -7.62 0.30
N ALA A 164 -4.20 -6.75 1.05
CA ALA A 164 -4.84 -5.57 1.61
C ALA A 164 -5.30 -4.59 0.51
N MET A 165 -4.47 -4.34 -0.49
CA MET A 165 -4.83 -3.50 -1.63
C MET A 165 -5.94 -4.13 -2.49
N SER A 166 -5.91 -5.44 -2.68
CA SER A 166 -6.98 -6.18 -3.37
C SER A 166 -8.30 -6.09 -2.62
N GLU A 167 -8.28 -6.22 -1.28
CA GLU A 167 -9.51 -6.11 -0.48
C GLU A 167 -10.04 -4.67 -0.49
N TRP A 168 -9.16 -3.65 -0.43
CA TRP A 168 -9.55 -2.26 -0.62
C TRP A 168 -10.26 -2.08 -1.97
N ALA A 169 -9.66 -2.53 -3.07
CA ALA A 169 -10.23 -2.42 -4.41
C ALA A 169 -11.56 -3.17 -4.54
N ARG A 170 -11.65 -4.39 -3.96
CA ARG A 170 -12.88 -5.17 -3.96
C ARG A 170 -14.03 -4.45 -3.27
N ARG A 171 -13.76 -3.78 -2.14
CA ARG A 171 -14.78 -3.00 -1.41
C ARG A 171 -15.20 -1.78 -2.20
N ARG A 172 -14.26 -1.11 -2.84
CA ARG A 172 -14.55 0.05 -3.70
C ARG A 172 -15.41 -0.35 -4.90
N TYR A 173 -15.09 -1.48 -5.53
CA TYR A 173 -15.84 -2.01 -6.66
C TYR A 173 -17.30 -2.36 -6.30
N GLN A 174 -17.54 -2.93 -5.10
CA GLN A 174 -18.89 -3.27 -4.63
C GLN A 174 -19.76 -2.04 -4.35
N GLU A 175 -19.17 -0.90 -4.04
CA GLU A 175 -19.87 0.36 -3.79
C GLU A 175 -20.29 1.11 -5.08
N GLY A 176 -20.19 0.44 -6.23
CA GLY A 176 -20.60 1.01 -7.52
C GLY A 176 -19.65 2.07 -8.06
N ALA A 177 -18.42 2.12 -7.55
CA ALA A 177 -17.37 2.90 -8.16
C ALA A 177 -17.11 2.34 -9.56
N THR A 178 -17.55 3.06 -10.57
CA THR A 178 -17.09 2.81 -11.95
C THR A 178 -15.57 2.91 -11.95
N VAL A 179 -14.93 1.85 -12.43
CA VAL A 179 -13.50 1.91 -12.76
C VAL A 179 -13.36 3.05 -13.77
N PRO A 180 -12.48 4.03 -13.52
CA PRO A 180 -12.29 5.15 -14.42
C PRO A 180 -11.81 4.72 -15.80
#